data_48f3ea1b2a8a5b7b1bbcd759ed2dd776
#
_entry.id   48f3ea1b2a8a5b7b1bbcd759ed2dd776
#
_cell.length_a   1.000
_cell.length_b   1.000
_cell.length_c   1.000
_cell.angle_alpha   90.00
_cell.angle_beta   90.00
_cell.angle_gamma   90.00
#
_symmetry.space_group_name_H-M   'P 1'
#
loop_
_entity.id
_entity.type
_entity.pdbx_description
1 polymer ?
#
loop_
_entity_poly.entity_id
_entity_poly.type
_entity_poly.pdbx_seq_one_letter_code
_entity_poly.pdbx_strand_id
1 'polypeptide(L)'
;MGLNSSARMRHNPPMRILVVIIFTLFLASCTTVKPAPTAFNDAEEAIEAAIRAGAEEHSPVELRFAREKLAEARKGMAVKQYDKSIYLIEQSEINSELAIEKSRTAEIRAKVSEQTRENEILREDFKSTFGEDFE
;
A
#
# COMPACT_ATOMS: atom_id res chain seq x y z
N MET A 1 31.35 -69.35 26.60
CA MET A 1 31.95 -68.66 25.47
C MET A 1 31.10 -67.43 25.20
N GLY A 2 31.49 -66.30 25.72
CA GLY A 2 30.80 -65.04 25.58
C GLY A 2 31.28 -64.28 24.38
N LEU A 3 30.36 -63.63 23.66
CA LEU A 3 30.70 -62.56 22.72
C LEU A 3 29.84 -61.37 23.03
N ASN A 4 30.41 -60.51 23.87
CA ASN A 4 29.86 -59.23 24.21
C ASN A 4 30.19 -58.24 23.06
N SER A 5 29.23 -58.02 22.14
CA SER A 5 29.36 -57.05 21.06
C SER A 5 28.78 -55.72 21.51
N SER A 6 29.56 -54.99 22.28
CA SER A 6 29.27 -53.60 22.60
C SER A 6 29.46 -52.74 21.36
N ALA A 7 28.40 -52.49 20.62
CA ALA A 7 28.38 -51.47 19.55
C ALA A 7 28.61 -50.08 20.17
N ARG A 8 29.86 -49.68 20.23
CA ARG A 8 30.32 -48.35 20.64
C ARG A 8 29.91 -47.35 19.55
N MET A 9 28.76 -46.71 19.69
CA MET A 9 28.37 -45.54 18.87
C MET A 9 29.50 -44.51 18.93
N ARG A 10 30.28 -44.43 17.86
CA ARG A 10 31.29 -43.38 17.66
C ARG A 10 30.54 -42.05 17.59
N HIS A 11 30.48 -41.36 18.70
CA HIS A 11 30.08 -39.97 18.76
C HIS A 11 31.15 -39.11 18.06
N ASN A 12 30.92 -38.74 16.81
CA ASN A 12 31.78 -37.81 16.09
C ASN A 12 31.57 -36.39 16.67
N PRO A 13 32.49 -35.88 17.51
CA PRO A 13 32.36 -34.55 18.11
C PRO A 13 32.29 -33.43 17.08
N PRO A 14 32.96 -33.50 15.88
CA PRO A 14 32.86 -32.42 14.90
C PRO A 14 31.47 -32.26 14.30
N MET A 15 30.70 -33.34 14.12
CA MET A 15 29.37 -33.30 13.53
C MET A 15 28.33 -32.64 14.47
N ARG A 16 28.44 -32.83 15.78
CA ARG A 16 27.61 -32.20 16.79
C ARG A 16 27.88 -30.69 16.88
N ILE A 17 29.14 -30.30 16.83
CA ILE A 17 29.56 -28.90 16.83
C ILE A 17 29.03 -28.21 15.55
N LEU A 18 29.12 -28.87 14.41
CA LEU A 18 28.63 -28.37 13.14
C LEU A 18 27.09 -28.17 13.15
N VAL A 19 26.32 -29.11 13.71
CA VAL A 19 24.87 -29.00 13.88
C VAL A 19 24.50 -27.84 14.82
N VAL A 20 25.22 -27.67 15.92
CA VAL A 20 25.01 -26.57 16.85
C VAL A 20 25.31 -25.22 16.19
N ILE A 21 26.39 -25.12 15.40
CA ILE A 21 26.73 -23.88 14.66
C ILE A 21 25.65 -23.55 13.62
N ILE A 22 25.18 -24.54 12.86
CA ILE A 22 24.12 -24.34 11.88
C ILE A 22 22.82 -23.90 12.58
N PHE A 23 22.48 -24.53 13.71
CA PHE A 23 21.27 -24.17 14.47
C PHE A 23 21.37 -22.77 15.09
N THR A 24 22.53 -22.33 15.55
CA THR A 24 22.75 -20.96 16.06
C THR A 24 22.71 -19.92 14.93
N LEU A 25 23.19 -20.25 13.72
CA LEU A 25 23.07 -19.37 12.55
C LEU A 25 21.59 -19.13 12.12
N PHE A 26 20.75 -20.16 12.25
CA PHE A 26 19.32 -20.04 11.93
C PHE A 26 18.54 -19.14 12.91
N LEU A 27 18.98 -19.02 14.15
CA LEU A 27 18.34 -18.18 15.17
C LEU A 27 18.64 -16.66 15.01
N ALA A 28 19.62 -16.28 14.22
CA ALA A 28 20.05 -14.88 14.04
C ALA A 28 19.26 -14.14 12.95
N SER A 29 18.25 -14.77 12.29
CA SER A 29 17.63 -14.25 11.07
C SER A 29 16.36 -13.39 11.28
N CYS A 30 15.94 -13.09 12.50
CA CYS A 30 14.79 -12.22 12.76
C CYS A 30 15.25 -10.83 13.21
N THR A 31 15.77 -10.03 12.29
CA THR A 31 15.97 -8.59 12.53
C THR A 31 14.72 -7.85 12.13
N THR A 32 13.89 -7.44 13.08
CA THR A 32 12.79 -6.48 12.86
C THR A 32 13.41 -5.12 12.52
N VAL A 33 13.22 -4.67 11.29
CA VAL A 33 13.74 -3.38 10.81
C VAL A 33 12.78 -2.28 11.25
N LYS A 34 13.31 -1.28 11.97
CA LYS A 34 12.55 -0.08 12.31
C LYS A 34 12.32 0.75 11.06
N PRO A 35 11.08 1.21 10.78
CA PRO A 35 10.82 2.08 9.63
C PRO A 35 11.63 3.38 9.72
N ALA A 36 12.09 3.86 8.56
CA ALA A 36 12.77 5.14 8.49
C ALA A 36 11.80 6.28 8.89
N PRO A 37 12.28 7.32 9.56
CA PRO A 37 11.45 8.49 9.88
C PRO A 37 10.82 9.13 8.63
N THR A 38 11.52 9.07 7.48
CA THR A 38 11.05 9.58 6.20
C THR A 38 9.79 8.88 5.70
N ALA A 39 9.60 7.59 5.97
CA ALA A 39 8.43 6.85 5.54
C ALA A 39 7.11 7.43 6.08
N PHE A 40 7.11 8.01 7.27
CA PHE A 40 5.94 8.71 7.79
C PHE A 40 5.69 10.03 7.07
N ASN A 41 6.75 10.76 6.72
CA ASN A 41 6.65 12.01 5.97
C ASN A 41 6.14 11.74 4.53
N ASP A 42 6.63 10.67 3.91
CA ASP A 42 6.23 10.27 2.56
C ASP A 42 4.72 9.94 2.52
N ALA A 43 4.22 9.20 3.53
CA ALA A 43 2.79 8.91 3.67
C ALA A 43 1.94 10.16 3.98
N GLU A 44 2.46 11.11 4.77
CA GLU A 44 1.81 12.41 5.00
C GLU A 44 1.73 13.22 3.71
N GLU A 45 2.81 13.28 2.95
CA GLU A 45 2.86 13.98 1.66
C GLU A 45 1.89 13.36 0.65
N ALA A 46 1.75 12.03 0.63
CA ALA A 46 0.76 11.34 -0.20
C ALA A 46 -0.68 11.71 0.17
N ILE A 47 -1.00 11.80 1.47
CA ILE A 47 -2.31 12.26 1.95
C ILE A 47 -2.58 13.70 1.51
N GLU A 48 -1.59 14.60 1.66
CA GLU A 48 -1.74 15.98 1.22
C GLU A 48 -1.90 16.09 -0.31
N ALA A 49 -1.19 15.24 -1.08
CA ALA A 49 -1.37 15.17 -2.53
C ALA A 49 -2.80 14.73 -2.89
N ALA A 50 -3.38 13.77 -2.16
CA ALA A 50 -4.78 13.36 -2.34
C ALA A 50 -5.76 14.51 -2.05
N ILE A 51 -5.51 15.29 -1.01
CA ILE A 51 -6.32 16.48 -0.70
C ILE A 51 -6.23 17.49 -1.84
N ARG A 52 -5.02 17.79 -2.32
CA ARG A 52 -4.83 18.69 -3.48
C ARG A 52 -5.49 18.21 -4.76
N ALA A 53 -5.64 16.89 -4.92
CA ALA A 53 -6.39 16.28 -6.03
C ALA A 53 -7.91 16.28 -5.84
N GLY A 54 -8.44 16.92 -4.80
CA GLY A 54 -9.89 17.01 -4.54
C GLY A 54 -10.48 15.75 -3.88
N ALA A 55 -9.67 14.95 -3.18
CA ALA A 55 -10.14 13.70 -2.58
C ALA A 55 -11.14 13.91 -1.44
N GLU A 56 -11.19 15.09 -0.85
CA GLU A 56 -12.19 15.40 0.18
C GLU A 56 -13.62 15.41 -0.39
N GLU A 57 -13.78 15.79 -1.66
CA GLU A 57 -15.07 15.81 -2.37
C GLU A 57 -15.33 14.50 -3.13
N HIS A 58 -14.32 14.01 -3.87
CA HIS A 58 -14.52 12.95 -4.85
C HIS A 58 -14.15 11.55 -4.35
N SER A 59 -13.34 11.43 -3.27
CA SER A 59 -12.84 10.16 -2.76
C SER A 59 -12.65 10.18 -1.22
N PRO A 60 -13.66 10.62 -0.46
CA PRO A 60 -13.51 10.82 0.99
C PRO A 60 -13.28 9.53 1.76
N VAL A 61 -13.74 8.40 1.24
CA VAL A 61 -13.59 7.08 1.89
C VAL A 61 -12.12 6.64 1.88
N GLU A 62 -11.47 6.71 0.72
CA GLU A 62 -10.07 6.33 0.55
C GLU A 62 -9.15 7.28 1.33
N LEU A 63 -9.43 8.58 1.28
CA LEU A 63 -8.69 9.58 2.06
C LEU A 63 -8.80 9.33 3.57
N ARG A 64 -9.97 8.94 4.05
CA ARG A 64 -10.15 8.55 5.45
C ARG A 64 -9.35 7.30 5.80
N PHE A 65 -9.38 6.26 4.96
CA PHE A 65 -8.59 5.06 5.17
C PHE A 65 -7.09 5.35 5.20
N ALA A 66 -6.58 6.21 4.32
CA ALA A 66 -5.19 6.64 4.34
C ALA A 66 -4.82 7.25 5.69
N ARG A 67 -5.60 8.21 6.18
CA ARG A 67 -5.40 8.87 7.48
C ARG A 67 -5.48 7.88 8.66
N GLU A 68 -6.45 6.96 8.64
CA GLU A 68 -6.62 5.94 9.69
C GLU A 68 -5.42 4.98 9.74
N LYS A 69 -4.93 4.52 8.57
CA LYS A 69 -3.78 3.63 8.49
C LYS A 69 -2.51 4.28 9.00
N LEU A 70 -2.26 5.54 8.64
CA LEU A 70 -1.11 6.29 9.15
C LEU A 70 -1.18 6.50 10.69
N ALA A 71 -2.36 6.80 11.21
CA ALA A 71 -2.56 6.94 12.65
C ALA A 71 -2.34 5.61 13.39
N GLU A 72 -2.78 4.49 12.81
CA GLU A 72 -2.55 3.14 13.37
C GLU A 72 -1.06 2.76 13.30
N ALA A 73 -0.36 3.12 12.21
CA ALA A 73 1.08 2.92 12.08
C ALA A 73 1.87 3.61 13.19
N ARG A 74 1.52 4.86 13.52
CA ARG A 74 2.13 5.60 14.64
C ARG A 74 1.92 4.92 15.98
N LYS A 75 0.72 4.35 16.23
CA LYS A 75 0.44 3.57 17.44
C LYS A 75 1.29 2.30 17.51
N GLY A 76 1.40 1.58 16.37
CA GLY A 76 2.26 0.40 16.26
C GLY A 76 3.73 0.72 16.55
N MET A 77 4.21 1.86 16.02
CA MET A 77 5.57 2.35 16.26
C MET A 77 5.86 2.59 17.74
N ALA A 78 4.91 3.18 18.48
CA ALA A 78 5.05 3.46 19.91
C ALA A 78 5.21 2.17 20.74
N VAL A 79 4.61 1.06 20.29
CA VAL A 79 4.71 -0.25 20.96
C VAL A 79 5.72 -1.19 20.26
N LYS A 80 6.58 -0.66 19.39
CA LYS A 80 7.66 -1.37 18.69
C LYS A 80 7.18 -2.51 17.74
N GLN A 81 5.96 -2.42 17.27
CA GLN A 81 5.41 -3.32 16.24
C GLN A 81 5.84 -2.83 14.83
N TYR A 82 7.14 -2.88 14.56
CA TYR A 82 7.73 -2.24 13.38
C TYR A 82 7.20 -2.79 12.06
N ASP A 83 7.13 -4.11 11.91
CA ASP A 83 6.65 -4.75 10.68
C ASP A 83 5.20 -4.39 10.39
N LYS A 84 4.35 -4.37 11.42
CA LYS A 84 2.97 -3.89 11.30
C LYS A 84 2.92 -2.41 10.93
N SER A 85 3.80 -1.59 11.50
CA SER A 85 3.85 -0.16 11.20
C SER A 85 4.27 0.11 9.77
N ILE A 86 5.26 -0.61 9.24
CA ILE A 86 5.68 -0.51 7.83
C ILE A 86 4.51 -0.85 6.91
N TYR A 87 3.86 -1.99 7.13
CA TYR A 87 2.69 -2.40 6.36
C TYR A 87 1.58 -1.35 6.37
N LEU A 88 1.31 -0.74 7.53
CA LEU A 88 0.26 0.28 7.66
C LEU A 88 0.63 1.61 6.98
N ILE A 89 1.92 1.99 6.94
CA ILE A 89 2.43 3.13 6.18
C ILE A 89 2.17 2.88 4.68
N GLU A 90 2.59 1.73 4.15
CA GLU A 90 2.35 1.34 2.76
C GLU A 90 0.85 1.35 2.41
N GLN A 91 -0.01 0.85 3.32
CA GLN A 91 -1.46 0.92 3.13
C GLN A 91 -2.00 2.35 3.12
N SER A 92 -1.40 3.26 3.89
CA SER A 92 -1.74 4.69 3.85
C SER A 92 -1.40 5.31 2.49
N GLU A 93 -0.20 5.05 1.97
CA GLU A 93 0.25 5.53 0.66
C GLU A 93 -0.64 5.02 -0.46
N ILE A 94 -0.90 3.70 -0.51
CA ILE A 94 -1.78 3.07 -1.50
C ILE A 94 -3.20 3.68 -1.49
N ASN A 95 -3.78 3.89 -0.31
CA ASN A 95 -5.10 4.52 -0.20
C ASN A 95 -5.07 5.99 -0.65
N SER A 96 -3.97 6.71 -0.42
CA SER A 96 -3.79 8.08 -0.89
C SER A 96 -3.69 8.13 -2.42
N GLU A 97 -2.92 7.24 -3.03
CA GLU A 97 -2.82 7.12 -4.49
C GLU A 97 -4.18 6.78 -5.12
N LEU A 98 -4.90 5.82 -4.53
CA LEU A 98 -6.25 5.46 -4.98
C LEU A 98 -7.21 6.65 -4.87
N ALA A 99 -7.10 7.44 -3.81
CA ALA A 99 -7.89 8.65 -3.63
C ALA A 99 -7.60 9.69 -4.73
N ILE A 100 -6.32 9.88 -5.10
CA ILE A 100 -5.90 10.77 -6.19
C ILE A 100 -6.52 10.32 -7.52
N GLU A 101 -6.37 9.05 -7.87
CA GLU A 101 -6.83 8.54 -9.16
C GLU A 101 -8.37 8.56 -9.29
N LYS A 102 -9.09 8.27 -8.20
CA LYS A 102 -10.56 8.40 -8.17
C LYS A 102 -11.00 9.85 -8.33
N SER A 103 -10.34 10.79 -7.67
CA SER A 103 -10.65 12.21 -7.76
C SER A 103 -10.42 12.73 -9.18
N ARG A 104 -9.27 12.41 -9.79
CA ARG A 104 -8.98 12.75 -11.20
C ARG A 104 -10.02 12.17 -12.15
N THR A 105 -10.41 10.92 -11.93
CA THR A 105 -11.43 10.26 -12.74
C THR A 105 -12.79 10.94 -12.60
N ALA A 106 -13.18 11.35 -11.40
CA ALA A 106 -14.42 12.07 -11.17
C ALA A 106 -14.42 13.44 -11.88
N GLU A 107 -13.33 14.18 -11.79
CA GLU A 107 -13.15 15.47 -12.48
C GLU A 107 -13.24 15.31 -14.01
N ILE A 108 -12.56 14.31 -14.57
CA ILE A 108 -12.62 14.05 -16.02
C ILE A 108 -14.03 13.69 -16.45
N ARG A 109 -14.74 12.84 -15.70
CA ARG A 109 -16.13 12.48 -15.99
C ARG A 109 -17.07 13.69 -15.95
N ALA A 110 -16.87 14.58 -14.99
CA ALA A 110 -17.64 15.82 -14.92
C ALA A 110 -17.41 16.71 -16.15
N LYS A 111 -16.16 16.89 -16.58
CA LYS A 111 -15.82 17.62 -17.80
C LYS A 111 -16.42 17.00 -19.06
N VAL A 112 -16.32 15.67 -19.20
CA VAL A 112 -16.91 14.95 -20.35
C VAL A 112 -18.44 15.12 -20.37
N SER A 113 -19.08 15.01 -19.23
CA SER A 113 -20.53 15.21 -19.11
C SER A 113 -20.95 16.62 -19.51
N GLU A 114 -20.21 17.63 -19.06
CA GLU A 114 -20.46 19.03 -19.41
C GLU A 114 -20.29 19.29 -20.91
N GLN A 115 -19.17 18.82 -21.49
CA GLN A 115 -18.91 18.95 -22.93
C GLN A 115 -19.96 18.23 -23.78
N THR A 116 -20.44 17.06 -23.32
CA THR A 116 -21.50 16.33 -24.01
C THR A 116 -22.81 17.14 -24.02
N ARG A 117 -23.13 17.74 -22.89
CA ARG A 117 -24.31 18.60 -22.77
C ARG A 117 -24.21 19.85 -23.67
N GLU A 118 -23.05 20.49 -23.67
CA GLU A 118 -22.81 21.67 -24.54
C GLU A 118 -22.91 21.28 -26.02
N ASN A 119 -22.33 20.15 -26.42
CA ASN A 119 -22.46 19.66 -27.80
C ASN A 119 -23.90 19.35 -28.21
N GLU A 120 -24.71 18.80 -27.31
CA GLU A 120 -26.14 18.56 -27.57
C GLU A 120 -26.90 19.87 -27.79
N ILE A 121 -26.66 20.86 -26.93
CA ILE A 121 -27.26 22.20 -27.08
C ILE A 121 -26.86 22.82 -28.42
N LEU A 122 -25.60 22.78 -28.80
CA LEU A 122 -25.11 23.30 -30.08
C LEU A 122 -25.74 22.57 -31.29
N ARG A 123 -25.92 21.25 -31.17
CA ARG A 123 -26.62 20.48 -32.21
C ARG A 123 -28.07 20.88 -32.39
N GLU A 124 -28.79 21.06 -31.29
CA GLU A 124 -30.18 21.50 -31.30
C GLU A 124 -30.30 22.93 -31.89
N ASP A 125 -29.42 23.82 -31.50
CA ASP A 125 -29.38 25.19 -32.00
C ASP A 125 -29.06 25.23 -33.51
N PHE A 126 -28.08 24.41 -33.93
CA PHE A 126 -27.76 24.28 -35.36
C PHE A 126 -28.96 23.75 -36.16
N LYS A 127 -29.64 22.68 -35.70
CA LYS A 127 -30.84 22.14 -36.35
C LYS A 127 -31.96 23.16 -36.44
N SER A 128 -32.15 23.92 -35.37
CA SER A 128 -33.20 24.98 -35.35
C SER A 128 -32.93 26.11 -36.33
N THR A 129 -31.63 26.42 -36.55
CA THR A 129 -31.23 27.56 -37.39
C THR A 129 -31.15 27.20 -38.89
N PHE A 130 -30.66 25.98 -39.20
CA PHE A 130 -30.35 25.59 -40.58
C PHE A 130 -31.23 24.47 -41.16
N GLY A 131 -32.15 23.90 -40.35
CA GLY A 131 -33.01 22.78 -40.77
C GLY A 131 -32.32 21.43 -40.72
N GLU A 132 -33.09 20.35 -41.00
CA GLU A 132 -32.60 18.97 -40.94
C GLU A 132 -31.77 18.52 -42.16
N ASP A 133 -31.47 19.44 -43.10
CA ASP A 133 -30.87 19.13 -44.42
C ASP A 133 -29.35 18.83 -44.36
N PHE A 134 -28.78 18.68 -43.18
CA PHE A 134 -27.32 18.46 -42.97
C PHE A 134 -26.98 17.16 -42.20
N GLU A 135 -27.79 16.10 -42.31
CA GLU A 135 -27.39 14.77 -41.85
C GLU A 135 -26.60 13.98 -42.87
#